data_64eff2f0c7d2feeaf3a69ab05bd2a842
#
_entry.id   64eff2f0c7d2feeaf3a69ab05bd2a842
#
_cell.length_a   1.000
_cell.length_b   1.000
_cell.length_c   1.000
_cell.angle_alpha   90.00
_cell.angle_beta   90.00
_cell.angle_gamma   90.00
#
_symmetry.space_group_name_H-M   'P 1'
#
loop_
_entity.id
_entity.type
_entity.pdbx_description
1 polymer ?
#
loop_
_entity_poly.entity_id
_entity_poly.type
_entity_poly.pdbx_seq_one_letter_code
_entity_poly.pdbx_strand_id
1 'polypeptide(L)'
;VRANFEDSYRELEPAAARLLRLLALQPADGIGLPAAAVLADRPEDETLAQLRALADHGLAVDAGGGRYTLPGPVRVRAAEHAAAEDDPGERDAALRRVLDHYLASAPGTGLEEHGLALLDRERRAEAVETLEEALRDAEHGGDRRTVLLARHHLGRALTAAGAVDRAIELLGPLPEEFAALPDPDEYDRGRALLGLGEAYLHAGRPVAAVNFFGQALDAVRTLDAPDLEADAYAHLAEAARRRGDGTAETAAREAAERAAREGRTPGGPPPR
;
A
#
# COMPACT_ATOMS: atom_id res chain seq x y z
N VAL A 1 -22.17 6.79 -12.56
CA VAL A 1 -20.69 6.74 -12.50
C VAL A 1 -20.12 6.28 -13.85
N ARG A 2 -20.59 5.13 -14.41
CA ARG A 2 -20.06 4.56 -15.67
C ARG A 2 -20.26 5.46 -16.90
N ALA A 3 -21.45 6.01 -17.08
CA ALA A 3 -21.75 6.91 -18.20
C ALA A 3 -20.94 8.22 -18.12
N ASN A 4 -20.73 8.74 -16.91
CA ASN A 4 -19.98 9.98 -16.70
C ASN A 4 -18.48 9.83 -16.99
N PHE A 5 -17.87 8.67 -16.67
CA PHE A 5 -16.45 8.42 -16.96
C PHE A 5 -16.18 8.37 -18.46
N GLU A 6 -16.98 7.58 -19.21
CA GLU A 6 -16.79 7.39 -20.65
C GLU A 6 -16.95 8.69 -21.45
N ASP A 7 -17.86 9.56 -21.01
CA ASP A 7 -18.06 10.87 -21.64
C ASP A 7 -16.87 11.79 -21.36
N SER A 8 -16.45 11.92 -20.09
CA SER A 8 -15.25 12.68 -19.72
C SER A 8 -13.98 12.14 -20.37
N TYR A 9 -13.84 10.80 -20.46
CA TYR A 9 -12.67 10.17 -21.08
C TYR A 9 -12.56 10.48 -22.58
N ARG A 10 -13.70 10.48 -23.33
CA ARG A 10 -13.72 10.81 -24.77
C ARG A 10 -13.39 12.27 -25.08
N GLU A 11 -13.62 13.16 -24.14
CA GLU A 11 -13.29 14.59 -24.28
C GLU A 11 -11.82 14.90 -24.02
N LEU A 12 -11.05 13.95 -23.47
CA LEU A 12 -9.64 14.14 -23.21
C LEU A 12 -8.80 14.16 -24.48
N GLU A 13 -7.83 15.06 -24.51
CA GLU A 13 -6.74 14.97 -25.47
C GLU A 13 -5.97 13.64 -25.31
N PRO A 14 -5.45 13.05 -26.39
CA PRO A 14 -4.80 11.73 -26.36
C PRO A 14 -3.69 11.61 -25.31
N ALA A 15 -2.93 12.67 -25.06
CA ALA A 15 -1.86 12.69 -24.08
C ALA A 15 -2.40 12.63 -22.63
N ALA A 16 -3.49 13.35 -22.33
CA ALA A 16 -4.15 13.32 -21.03
C ALA A 16 -4.82 11.96 -20.78
N ALA A 17 -5.47 11.38 -21.80
CA ALA A 17 -6.05 10.05 -21.72
C ALA A 17 -4.98 8.98 -21.42
N ARG A 18 -3.83 9.05 -22.12
CA ARG A 18 -2.69 8.15 -21.85
C ARG A 18 -2.13 8.35 -20.44
N LEU A 19 -1.96 9.58 -19.98
CA LEU A 19 -1.52 9.86 -18.61
C LEU A 19 -2.49 9.26 -17.60
N LEU A 20 -3.81 9.43 -17.77
CA LEU A 20 -4.82 8.85 -16.88
C LEU A 20 -4.70 7.33 -16.79
N ARG A 21 -4.53 6.64 -17.93
CA ARG A 21 -4.34 5.18 -17.96
C ARG A 21 -3.09 4.74 -17.21
N LEU A 22 -1.96 5.44 -17.40
CA LEU A 22 -0.71 5.16 -16.69
C LEU A 22 -0.81 5.43 -15.18
N LEU A 23 -1.48 6.52 -14.78
CA LEU A 23 -1.74 6.83 -13.37
C LEU A 23 -2.56 5.75 -12.67
N ALA A 24 -3.51 5.13 -13.38
CA ALA A 24 -4.32 4.05 -12.82
C ALA A 24 -3.53 2.78 -12.49
N LEU A 25 -2.38 2.59 -13.12
CA LEU A 25 -1.48 1.45 -12.89
C LEU A 25 -0.56 1.65 -11.68
N GLN A 26 -0.51 2.87 -11.14
CA GLN A 26 0.29 3.18 -9.96
C GLN A 26 -0.42 2.66 -8.70
N PRO A 27 0.26 1.95 -7.81
CA PRO A 27 -0.31 1.43 -6.57
C PRO A 27 -0.49 2.51 -5.49
N ALA A 28 0.23 3.62 -5.59
CA ALA A 28 0.19 4.70 -4.59
C ALA A 28 -1.08 5.55 -4.68
N ASP A 29 -1.59 6.01 -3.53
CA ASP A 29 -2.78 6.86 -3.42
C ASP A 29 -2.56 8.31 -3.89
N GLY A 30 -1.48 8.57 -4.62
CA GLY A 30 -1.20 9.86 -5.23
C GLY A 30 0.22 9.95 -5.77
N ILE A 31 0.39 10.79 -6.80
CA ILE A 31 1.65 11.00 -7.48
C ILE A 31 2.01 12.49 -7.47
N GLY A 32 3.27 12.81 -7.24
CA GLY A 32 3.81 14.17 -7.42
C GLY A 32 4.07 14.50 -8.89
N LEU A 33 4.06 15.80 -9.24
CA LEU A 33 4.29 16.25 -10.61
C LEU A 33 5.60 15.70 -11.23
N PRO A 34 6.76 15.70 -10.56
CA PRO A 34 7.99 15.16 -11.16
C PRO A 34 7.85 13.67 -11.53
N ALA A 35 7.28 12.87 -10.64
CA ALA A 35 7.06 11.45 -10.88
C ALA A 35 6.02 11.20 -11.99
N ALA A 36 4.97 12.03 -12.08
CA ALA A 36 3.98 11.95 -13.15
C ALA A 36 4.60 12.31 -14.52
N ALA A 37 5.53 13.27 -14.56
CA ALA A 37 6.25 13.67 -15.76
C ALA A 37 7.12 12.51 -16.28
N VAL A 38 7.84 11.86 -15.39
CA VAL A 38 8.65 10.67 -15.69
C VAL A 38 7.78 9.49 -16.13
N LEU A 39 6.64 9.25 -15.46
CA LEU A 39 5.67 8.24 -15.85
C LEU A 39 5.17 8.45 -17.28
N ALA A 40 4.82 9.69 -17.62
CA ALA A 40 4.31 10.07 -18.94
C ALA A 40 5.40 10.10 -20.02
N ASP A 41 6.67 10.14 -19.65
CA ASP A 41 7.82 10.45 -20.51
C ASP A 41 7.63 11.80 -21.21
N ARG A 42 7.34 12.84 -20.40
CA ARG A 42 7.03 14.21 -20.86
C ARG A 42 7.61 15.26 -19.92
N PRO A 43 7.84 16.49 -20.41
CA PRO A 43 8.20 17.63 -19.56
C PRO A 43 7.16 17.91 -18.47
N GLU A 44 7.60 18.45 -17.34
CA GLU A 44 6.72 18.74 -16.19
C GLU A 44 5.62 19.75 -16.52
N ASP A 45 5.89 20.75 -17.35
CA ASP A 45 4.92 21.76 -17.76
C ASP A 45 3.79 21.17 -18.61
N GLU A 46 4.12 20.30 -19.57
CA GLU A 46 3.13 19.56 -20.37
C GLU A 46 2.31 18.60 -19.47
N THR A 47 2.99 17.88 -18.57
CA THR A 47 2.33 16.94 -17.66
C THR A 47 1.41 17.65 -16.66
N LEU A 48 1.81 18.83 -16.17
CA LEU A 48 0.95 19.65 -15.32
C LEU A 48 -0.31 20.10 -16.05
N ALA A 49 -0.20 20.49 -17.32
CA ALA A 49 -1.36 20.83 -18.12
C ALA A 49 -2.32 19.63 -18.28
N GLN A 50 -1.79 18.43 -18.50
CA GLN A 50 -2.59 17.20 -18.58
C GLN A 50 -3.26 16.85 -17.24
N LEU A 51 -2.53 16.95 -16.11
CA LEU A 51 -3.08 16.70 -14.76
C LEU A 51 -4.22 17.68 -14.43
N ARG A 52 -4.08 18.94 -14.80
CA ARG A 52 -5.14 19.95 -14.64
C ARG A 52 -6.35 19.62 -15.52
N ALA A 53 -6.15 19.24 -16.77
CA ALA A 53 -7.23 18.79 -17.63
C ALA A 53 -7.98 17.58 -17.04
N LEU A 54 -7.26 16.61 -16.47
CA LEU A 54 -7.89 15.49 -15.78
C LEU A 54 -8.72 15.95 -14.56
N ALA A 55 -8.21 16.92 -13.80
CA ALA A 55 -8.93 17.48 -12.66
C ALA A 55 -10.17 18.26 -13.08
N ASP A 56 -10.10 19.05 -14.16
CA ASP A 56 -11.22 19.81 -14.70
C ASP A 56 -12.37 18.90 -15.20
N HIS A 57 -12.01 17.71 -15.69
CA HIS A 57 -12.99 16.68 -16.09
C HIS A 57 -13.44 15.77 -14.90
N GLY A 58 -12.98 16.05 -13.68
CA GLY A 58 -13.32 15.26 -12.48
C GLY A 58 -12.71 13.84 -12.48
N LEU A 59 -11.69 13.60 -13.29
CA LEU A 59 -10.99 12.31 -13.40
C LEU A 59 -9.76 12.22 -12.51
N ALA A 60 -9.25 13.35 -12.00
CA ALA A 60 -8.23 13.41 -10.98
C ALA A 60 -8.61 14.43 -9.90
N VAL A 61 -7.97 14.35 -8.73
CA VAL A 61 -8.13 15.31 -7.64
C VAL A 61 -6.75 15.86 -7.30
N ASP A 62 -6.64 17.18 -7.28
CA ASP A 62 -5.47 17.86 -6.71
C ASP A 62 -5.58 17.76 -5.17
N ALA A 63 -4.72 16.94 -4.58
CA ALA A 63 -4.68 16.71 -3.14
C ALA A 63 -3.88 17.79 -2.37
N GLY A 64 -3.41 18.82 -3.07
CA GLY A 64 -2.52 19.84 -2.51
C GLY A 64 -1.03 19.43 -2.54
N GLY A 65 -0.16 20.42 -2.33
CA GLY A 65 1.30 20.17 -2.34
C GLY A 65 1.86 19.65 -3.67
N GLY A 66 1.14 19.83 -4.80
CA GLY A 66 1.54 19.32 -6.11
C GLY A 66 1.32 17.80 -6.30
N ARG A 67 0.49 17.19 -5.47
CA ARG A 67 0.11 15.77 -5.58
C ARG A 67 -1.27 15.62 -6.18
N TYR A 68 -1.42 14.59 -7.00
CA TYR A 68 -2.68 14.24 -7.68
C TYR A 68 -3.07 12.81 -7.36
N THR A 69 -4.38 12.59 -7.12
CA THR A 69 -4.95 11.27 -6.82
C THR A 69 -6.06 10.93 -7.82
N LEU A 70 -6.31 9.64 -8.03
CA LEU A 70 -7.44 9.18 -8.81
C LEU A 70 -8.54 8.66 -7.88
N PRO A 71 -9.80 9.13 -8.02
CA PRO A 71 -10.93 8.50 -7.32
C PRO A 71 -11.00 7.00 -7.64
N GLY A 72 -11.29 6.16 -6.66
CA GLY A 72 -11.32 4.72 -6.82
C GLY A 72 -12.08 4.21 -8.04
N PRO A 73 -13.33 4.68 -8.31
CA PRO A 73 -14.07 4.28 -9.51
C PRO A 73 -13.40 4.71 -10.83
N VAL A 74 -12.69 5.85 -10.85
CA VAL A 74 -11.94 6.33 -12.02
C VAL A 74 -10.74 5.43 -12.25
N ARG A 75 -9.99 5.10 -11.18
CA ARG A 75 -8.82 4.21 -11.24
C ARG A 75 -9.16 2.86 -11.88
N VAL A 76 -10.23 2.22 -11.42
CA VAL A 76 -10.67 0.92 -11.97
C VAL A 76 -10.94 1.02 -13.47
N ARG A 77 -11.67 2.06 -13.92
CA ARG A 77 -11.99 2.26 -15.33
C ARG A 77 -10.76 2.58 -16.17
N ALA A 78 -9.93 3.48 -15.71
CA ALA A 78 -8.71 3.84 -16.42
C ALA A 78 -7.74 2.65 -16.54
N ALA A 79 -7.70 1.75 -15.55
CA ALA A 79 -6.93 0.50 -15.62
C ALA A 79 -7.49 -0.48 -16.66
N GLU A 80 -8.82 -0.58 -16.79
CA GLU A 80 -9.46 -1.37 -17.86
C GLU A 80 -9.09 -0.83 -19.26
N HIS A 81 -9.12 0.49 -19.45
CA HIS A 81 -8.69 1.14 -20.70
C HIS A 81 -7.19 0.93 -20.96
N ALA A 82 -6.33 1.03 -19.92
CA ALA A 82 -4.90 0.73 -20.05
C ALA A 82 -4.66 -0.70 -20.55
N ALA A 83 -5.40 -1.67 -20.02
CA ALA A 83 -5.30 -3.06 -20.47
C ALA A 83 -5.74 -3.29 -21.90
N ALA A 84 -6.71 -2.49 -22.38
CA ALA A 84 -7.30 -2.63 -23.71
C ALA A 84 -6.55 -1.83 -24.81
N GLU A 85 -5.98 -0.67 -24.47
CA GLU A 85 -5.49 0.30 -25.43
C GLU A 85 -3.95 0.41 -25.46
N ASP A 86 -3.26 0.16 -24.32
CA ASP A 86 -1.83 0.35 -24.22
C ASP A 86 -1.04 -0.96 -24.41
N ASP A 87 0.11 -0.87 -25.08
CA ASP A 87 1.03 -2.00 -25.22
C ASP A 87 1.60 -2.41 -23.84
N PRO A 88 1.61 -3.71 -23.52
CA PRO A 88 2.12 -4.18 -22.22
C PRO A 88 3.58 -3.77 -21.95
N GLY A 89 4.44 -3.80 -22.98
CA GLY A 89 5.84 -3.41 -22.84
C GLY A 89 6.00 -1.92 -22.56
N GLU A 90 5.16 -1.06 -23.16
CA GLU A 90 5.17 0.38 -22.89
C GLU A 90 4.68 0.70 -21.46
N ARG A 91 3.65 -0.03 -20.99
CA ARG A 91 3.18 0.10 -19.60
C ARG A 91 4.27 -0.27 -18.59
N ASP A 92 4.94 -1.39 -18.83
CA ASP A 92 6.05 -1.84 -17.98
C ASP A 92 7.24 -0.86 -18.02
N ALA A 93 7.54 -0.30 -19.19
CA ALA A 93 8.59 0.70 -19.33
C ALA A 93 8.24 2.01 -18.59
N ALA A 94 6.99 2.47 -18.67
CA ALA A 94 6.53 3.66 -17.95
C ALA A 94 6.63 3.49 -16.43
N LEU A 95 6.21 2.35 -15.92
CA LEU A 95 6.29 2.03 -14.51
C LEU A 95 7.75 1.90 -14.03
N ARG A 96 8.63 1.35 -14.88
CA ARG A 96 10.06 1.26 -14.58
C ARG A 96 10.71 2.63 -14.51
N ARG A 97 10.37 3.57 -15.42
CA ARG A 97 10.89 4.96 -15.37
C ARG A 97 10.52 5.67 -14.07
N VAL A 98 9.27 5.55 -13.62
CA VAL A 98 8.84 6.15 -12.34
C VAL A 98 9.58 5.54 -11.17
N LEU A 99 9.81 4.27 -11.21
CA LEU A 99 10.63 3.57 -10.23
C LEU A 99 12.03 4.14 -10.15
N ASP A 100 12.73 4.17 -11.30
CA ASP A 100 14.09 4.72 -11.39
C ASP A 100 14.14 6.16 -10.88
N HIS A 101 13.08 6.94 -11.12
CA HIS A 101 12.95 8.30 -10.60
C HIS A 101 12.84 8.34 -9.07
N TYR A 102 12.03 7.48 -8.46
CA TYR A 102 11.94 7.41 -6.99
C TYR A 102 13.26 6.95 -6.36
N LEU A 103 13.93 5.98 -6.98
CA LEU A 103 15.26 5.52 -6.57
C LEU A 103 16.32 6.65 -6.61
N ALA A 104 16.24 7.51 -7.61
CA ALA A 104 17.19 8.63 -7.77
C ALA A 104 16.87 9.85 -6.89
N SER A 105 15.59 10.03 -6.51
CA SER A 105 15.12 11.27 -5.87
C SER A 105 15.15 11.25 -4.35
N ALA A 106 15.12 10.08 -3.72
CA ALA A 106 15.14 9.94 -2.25
C ALA A 106 15.75 8.59 -1.86
N PRO A 107 16.99 8.56 -1.37
CA PRO A 107 17.58 7.35 -0.83
C PRO A 107 16.66 6.76 0.26
N GLY A 108 16.24 5.52 0.09
CA GLY A 108 15.44 4.76 1.06
C GLY A 108 13.91 4.77 0.87
N THR A 109 13.28 5.90 0.57
CA THR A 109 11.79 5.97 0.49
C THR A 109 11.22 5.41 -0.81
N GLY A 110 11.88 5.63 -1.93
CA GLY A 110 11.41 5.14 -3.24
C GLY A 110 11.51 3.62 -3.40
N LEU A 111 12.54 3.01 -2.84
CA LEU A 111 12.73 1.55 -2.84
C LEU A 111 11.64 0.84 -2.05
N GLU A 112 11.23 1.41 -0.92
CA GLU A 112 10.18 0.86 -0.07
C GLU A 112 8.82 0.86 -0.79
N GLU A 113 8.40 2.01 -1.34
CA GLU A 113 7.17 2.15 -2.11
C GLU A 113 7.16 1.19 -3.33
N HIS A 114 8.29 1.04 -3.99
CA HIS A 114 8.42 0.11 -5.11
C HIS A 114 8.30 -1.34 -4.70
N GLY A 115 9.00 -1.76 -3.64
CA GLY A 115 8.94 -3.12 -3.13
C GLY A 115 7.52 -3.50 -2.74
N LEU A 116 6.76 -2.59 -2.10
CA LEU A 116 5.34 -2.79 -1.80
C LEU A 116 4.49 -2.91 -3.07
N ALA A 117 4.75 -2.09 -4.08
CA ALA A 117 4.07 -2.16 -5.38
C ALA A 117 4.34 -3.49 -6.13
N LEU A 118 5.52 -4.05 -5.98
CA LEU A 118 5.85 -5.36 -6.53
C LEU A 118 5.10 -6.49 -5.81
N LEU A 119 4.88 -6.37 -4.50
CA LEU A 119 4.07 -7.34 -3.74
C LEU A 119 2.63 -7.36 -4.24
N ASP A 120 2.02 -6.20 -4.45
CA ASP A 120 0.65 -6.08 -4.96
C ASP A 120 0.47 -6.69 -6.35
N ARG A 121 1.56 -6.81 -7.12
CA ARG A 121 1.59 -7.43 -8.45
C ARG A 121 2.04 -8.88 -8.45
N GLU A 122 2.13 -9.51 -7.29
CA GLU A 122 2.62 -10.88 -7.12
C GLU A 122 4.08 -11.11 -7.59
N ARG A 123 4.85 -10.04 -7.83
CA ARG A 123 6.28 -10.10 -8.20
C ARG A 123 7.16 -10.25 -6.95
N ARG A 124 6.91 -11.30 -6.20
CA ARG A 124 7.41 -11.50 -4.83
C ARG A 124 8.93 -11.55 -4.72
N ALA A 125 9.62 -12.19 -5.67
CA ALA A 125 11.08 -12.27 -5.63
C ALA A 125 11.73 -10.89 -5.84
N GLU A 126 11.25 -10.12 -6.80
CA GLU A 126 11.73 -8.76 -7.07
C GLU A 126 11.40 -7.80 -5.90
N ALA A 127 10.23 -7.98 -5.27
CA ALA A 127 9.87 -7.24 -4.08
C ALA A 127 10.88 -7.47 -2.94
N VAL A 128 11.28 -8.72 -2.71
CA VAL A 128 12.29 -9.05 -1.69
C VAL A 128 13.62 -8.37 -2.00
N GLU A 129 14.13 -8.49 -3.22
CA GLU A 129 15.41 -7.87 -3.63
C GLU A 129 15.38 -6.35 -3.44
N THR A 130 14.30 -5.70 -3.87
CA THR A 130 14.13 -4.24 -3.75
C THR A 130 14.03 -3.80 -2.30
N LEU A 131 13.30 -4.54 -1.46
CA LEU A 131 13.16 -4.20 -0.03
C LEU A 131 14.42 -4.54 0.79
N GLU A 132 15.23 -5.49 0.35
CA GLU A 132 16.58 -5.69 0.90
C GLU A 132 17.50 -4.50 0.62
N GLU A 133 17.38 -3.89 -0.56
CA GLU A 133 18.11 -2.68 -0.89
C GLU A 133 17.60 -1.49 -0.07
N ALA A 134 16.29 -1.32 0.04
CA ALA A 134 15.68 -0.29 0.89
C ALA A 134 16.13 -0.39 2.36
N LEU A 135 16.23 -1.61 2.89
CA LEU A 135 16.73 -1.82 4.25
C LEU A 135 18.20 -1.40 4.39
N ARG A 136 19.05 -1.77 3.42
CA ARG A 136 20.46 -1.34 3.45
C ARG A 136 20.60 0.18 3.44
N ASP A 137 19.80 0.86 2.63
CA ASP A 137 19.79 2.33 2.54
C ASP A 137 19.29 2.96 3.85
N ALA A 138 18.23 2.43 4.44
CA ALA A 138 17.72 2.87 5.73
C ALA A 138 18.79 2.72 6.85
N GLU A 139 19.50 1.59 6.87
CA GLU A 139 20.60 1.34 7.82
C GLU A 139 21.76 2.33 7.65
N HIS A 140 22.07 2.73 6.42
CA HIS A 140 23.08 3.77 6.15
C HIS A 140 22.60 5.16 6.56
N GLY A 141 21.30 5.44 6.43
CA GLY A 141 20.68 6.70 6.84
C GLY A 141 20.63 6.91 8.35
N GLY A 142 20.65 5.85 9.13
CA GLY A 142 20.81 5.85 10.59
C GLY A 142 19.55 6.23 11.38
N ASP A 143 18.43 6.54 10.75
CA ASP A 143 17.16 6.76 11.46
C ASP A 143 16.55 5.42 11.88
N ARG A 144 16.42 5.24 13.19
CA ARG A 144 15.97 3.95 13.76
C ARG A 144 14.55 3.58 13.32
N ARG A 145 13.61 4.56 13.26
CA ARG A 145 12.25 4.31 12.86
C ARG A 145 12.17 3.84 11.40
N THR A 146 12.90 4.51 10.51
CA THR A 146 12.99 4.14 9.08
C THR A 146 13.54 2.71 8.92
N VAL A 147 14.55 2.33 9.69
CA VAL A 147 15.09 0.95 9.69
C VAL A 147 14.03 -0.07 10.12
N LEU A 148 13.25 0.22 11.18
CA LEU A 148 12.19 -0.69 11.64
C LEU A 148 11.08 -0.85 10.60
N LEU A 149 10.67 0.23 9.94
CA LEU A 149 9.69 0.20 8.85
C LEU A 149 10.20 -0.60 7.66
N ALA A 150 11.43 -0.38 7.22
CA ALA A 150 12.05 -1.15 6.13
C ALA A 150 12.12 -2.66 6.47
N ARG A 151 12.49 -3.02 7.71
CA ARG A 151 12.45 -4.42 8.19
C ARG A 151 11.03 -5.00 8.15
N HIS A 152 10.03 -4.22 8.58
CA HIS A 152 8.63 -4.64 8.52
C HIS A 152 8.20 -4.94 7.09
N HIS A 153 8.47 -4.06 6.14
CA HIS A 153 8.11 -4.25 4.75
C HIS A 153 8.84 -5.44 4.10
N LEU A 154 10.14 -5.60 4.37
CA LEU A 154 10.89 -6.77 3.93
C LEU A 154 10.33 -8.07 4.53
N GLY A 155 9.96 -8.08 5.81
CA GLY A 155 9.36 -9.23 6.47
C GLY A 155 8.05 -9.66 5.82
N ARG A 156 7.19 -8.71 5.44
CA ARG A 156 5.97 -8.98 4.68
C ARG A 156 6.27 -9.57 3.29
N ALA A 157 7.25 -9.04 2.59
CA ALA A 157 7.67 -9.56 1.29
C ALA A 157 8.20 -11.00 1.38
N LEU A 158 9.04 -11.28 2.38
CA LEU A 158 9.54 -12.62 2.66
C LEU A 158 8.40 -13.60 2.99
N THR A 159 7.40 -13.17 3.77
CA THR A 159 6.19 -13.96 4.06
C THR A 159 5.44 -14.30 2.77
N ALA A 160 5.19 -13.31 1.92
CA ALA A 160 4.52 -13.49 0.64
C ALA A 160 5.32 -14.36 -0.35
N ALA A 161 6.65 -14.30 -0.29
CA ALA A 161 7.55 -15.13 -1.09
C ALA A 161 7.73 -16.56 -0.55
N GLY A 162 7.15 -16.87 0.62
CA GLY A 162 7.25 -18.18 1.25
C GLY A 162 8.54 -18.41 2.06
N ALA A 163 9.41 -17.41 2.19
CA ALA A 163 10.62 -17.45 3.03
C ALA A 163 10.28 -17.19 4.52
N VAL A 164 9.38 -18.01 5.05
CA VAL A 164 8.63 -17.75 6.29
C VAL A 164 9.52 -17.73 7.53
N ASP A 165 10.49 -18.63 7.62
CA ASP A 165 11.40 -18.66 8.79
C ASP A 165 12.21 -17.37 8.86
N ARG A 166 12.73 -16.89 7.73
CA ARG A 166 13.47 -15.64 7.63
C ARG A 166 12.58 -14.43 7.93
N ALA A 167 11.31 -14.46 7.52
CA ALA A 167 10.33 -13.45 7.85
C ALA A 167 10.09 -13.37 9.36
N ILE A 168 9.91 -14.52 10.03
CA ILE A 168 9.73 -14.60 11.50
C ILE A 168 10.95 -14.07 12.24
N GLU A 169 12.16 -14.43 11.81
CA GLU A 169 13.40 -13.92 12.41
C GLU A 169 13.49 -12.39 12.32
N LEU A 170 13.09 -11.82 11.17
CA LEU A 170 13.15 -10.38 10.92
C LEU A 170 12.05 -9.60 11.64
N LEU A 171 10.82 -10.13 11.64
CA LEU A 171 9.64 -9.48 12.22
C LEU A 171 9.56 -9.64 13.74
N GLY A 172 10.10 -10.74 14.28
CA GLY A 172 9.95 -11.10 15.69
C GLY A 172 10.31 -10.01 16.68
N PRO A 173 11.46 -9.32 16.57
CA PRO A 173 11.82 -8.26 17.51
C PRO A 173 11.09 -6.93 17.31
N LEU A 174 10.42 -6.70 16.16
CA LEU A 174 9.89 -5.39 15.79
C LEU A 174 8.85 -4.81 16.76
N PRO A 175 7.89 -5.59 17.29
CA PRO A 175 6.90 -5.02 18.21
C PRO A 175 7.52 -4.37 19.45
N GLU A 176 8.53 -5.00 20.03
CA GLU A 176 9.27 -4.47 21.17
C GLU A 176 10.21 -3.33 20.77
N GLU A 177 10.82 -3.41 19.59
CA GLU A 177 11.68 -2.34 19.08
C GLU A 177 10.91 -1.07 18.76
N PHE A 178 9.69 -1.15 18.22
CA PHE A 178 8.80 0.00 18.03
C PHE A 178 8.36 0.60 19.37
N ALA A 179 8.02 -0.23 20.35
CA ALA A 179 7.66 0.21 21.69
C ALA A 179 8.84 0.88 22.44
N ALA A 180 10.08 0.55 22.08
CA ALA A 180 11.29 1.10 22.69
C ALA A 180 11.81 2.39 22.01
N LEU A 181 11.13 2.89 20.98
CA LEU A 181 11.47 4.17 20.36
C LEU A 181 11.27 5.34 21.36
N PRO A 182 12.02 6.44 21.23
CA PRO A 182 11.82 7.64 22.06
C PRO A 182 10.41 8.23 21.97
N ASP A 183 9.77 8.06 20.83
CA ASP A 183 8.37 8.40 20.55
C ASP A 183 7.68 7.12 20.04
N PRO A 184 7.16 6.27 20.94
CA PRO A 184 6.52 5.01 20.56
C PRO A 184 5.26 5.26 19.74
N ASP A 185 5.07 4.45 18.70
CA ASP A 185 3.91 4.49 17.83
C ASP A 185 3.16 3.14 17.89
N GLU A 186 2.03 3.14 18.57
CA GLU A 186 1.21 1.94 18.72
C GLU A 186 0.61 1.48 17.37
N TYR A 187 0.44 2.37 16.39
CA TYR A 187 -0.01 2.01 15.06
C TYR A 187 1.04 1.15 14.33
N ASP A 188 2.30 1.60 14.30
CA ASP A 188 3.40 0.84 13.69
C ASP A 188 3.66 -0.46 14.44
N ARG A 189 3.54 -0.44 15.79
CA ARG A 189 3.61 -1.66 16.60
C ARG A 189 2.51 -2.65 16.27
N GLY A 190 1.27 -2.18 16.10
CA GLY A 190 0.13 -2.99 15.67
C GLY A 190 0.35 -3.62 14.30
N ARG A 191 0.86 -2.85 13.33
CA ARG A 191 1.24 -3.35 12.00
C ARG A 191 2.32 -4.43 12.06
N ALA A 192 3.34 -4.24 12.90
CA ALA A 192 4.41 -5.24 13.09
C ALA A 192 3.85 -6.56 13.67
N LEU A 193 2.94 -6.46 14.64
CA LEU A 193 2.24 -7.63 15.22
C LEU A 193 1.38 -8.35 14.17
N LEU A 194 0.68 -7.62 13.30
CA LEU A 194 -0.07 -8.22 12.18
C LEU A 194 0.85 -8.96 11.22
N GLY A 195 1.94 -8.33 10.77
CA GLY A 195 2.90 -8.96 9.88
C GLY A 195 3.53 -10.22 10.47
N LEU A 196 3.86 -10.20 11.76
CA LEU A 196 4.36 -11.38 12.46
C LEU A 196 3.30 -12.48 12.56
N GLY A 197 2.05 -12.13 12.87
CA GLY A 197 0.92 -13.07 12.87
C GLY A 197 0.70 -13.72 11.50
N GLU A 198 0.79 -12.94 10.41
CA GLU A 198 0.75 -13.46 9.03
C GLU A 198 1.87 -14.47 8.77
N ALA A 199 3.11 -14.15 9.15
CA ALA A 199 4.23 -15.05 8.98
C ALA A 199 4.02 -16.38 9.72
N TYR A 200 3.52 -16.34 10.96
CA TYR A 200 3.15 -17.56 11.68
C TYR A 200 1.99 -18.34 11.04
N LEU A 201 1.03 -17.64 10.46
CA LEU A 201 -0.07 -18.27 9.74
C LEU A 201 0.42 -18.99 8.48
N HIS A 202 1.35 -18.37 7.74
CA HIS A 202 2.01 -19.01 6.58
C HIS A 202 2.94 -20.16 6.99
N ALA A 203 3.53 -20.11 8.18
CA ALA A 203 4.29 -21.22 8.78
C ALA A 203 3.40 -22.41 9.21
N GLY A 204 2.07 -22.35 8.99
CA GLY A 204 1.15 -23.38 9.46
C GLY A 204 0.96 -23.41 10.97
N ARG A 205 1.20 -22.28 11.65
CA ARG A 205 1.07 -22.14 13.12
C ARG A 205 -0.08 -21.20 13.51
N PRO A 206 -1.36 -21.55 13.20
CA PRO A 206 -2.49 -20.63 13.36
C PRO A 206 -2.78 -20.26 14.82
N VAL A 207 -2.39 -21.08 15.79
CA VAL A 207 -2.55 -20.76 17.22
C VAL A 207 -1.63 -19.60 17.64
N ALA A 208 -0.38 -19.63 17.18
CA ALA A 208 0.56 -18.52 17.43
C ALA A 208 0.09 -17.23 16.69
N ALA A 209 -0.36 -17.37 15.45
CA ALA A 209 -0.91 -16.27 14.67
C ALA A 209 -2.05 -15.54 15.39
N VAL A 210 -3.02 -16.28 15.92
CA VAL A 210 -4.16 -15.73 16.72
C VAL A 210 -3.69 -14.89 17.89
N ASN A 211 -2.62 -15.32 18.57
CA ASN A 211 -2.06 -14.56 19.69
C ASN A 211 -1.50 -13.19 19.22
N PHE A 212 -0.76 -13.15 18.11
CA PHE A 212 -0.22 -11.91 17.58
C PHE A 212 -1.32 -10.98 17.03
N PHE A 213 -2.33 -11.51 16.36
CA PHE A 213 -3.49 -10.72 15.92
C PHE A 213 -4.29 -10.14 17.09
N GLY A 214 -4.42 -10.89 18.20
CA GLY A 214 -5.01 -10.39 19.44
C GLY A 214 -4.20 -9.25 20.05
N GLN A 215 -2.87 -9.38 20.10
CA GLN A 215 -1.99 -8.31 20.58
C GLN A 215 -2.05 -7.07 19.66
N ALA A 216 -2.19 -7.25 18.34
CA ALA A 216 -2.37 -6.14 17.41
C ALA A 216 -3.66 -5.38 17.71
N LEU A 217 -4.79 -6.08 17.94
CA LEU A 217 -6.05 -5.46 18.34
C LEU A 217 -5.92 -4.70 19.67
N ASP A 218 -5.20 -5.26 20.65
CA ASP A 218 -4.99 -4.58 21.93
C ASP A 218 -4.13 -3.31 21.76
N ALA A 219 -3.12 -3.33 20.90
CA ALA A 219 -2.27 -2.17 20.60
C ALA A 219 -3.06 -1.02 19.94
N VAL A 220 -3.99 -1.33 19.04
CA VAL A 220 -4.74 -0.32 18.29
C VAL A 220 -6.09 0.05 18.90
N ARG A 221 -6.51 -0.62 19.97
CA ARG A 221 -7.82 -0.40 20.63
C ARG A 221 -8.07 1.05 21.07
N THR A 222 -7.01 1.79 21.41
CA THR A 222 -7.09 3.18 21.83
C THR A 222 -6.87 4.17 20.69
N LEU A 223 -6.57 3.66 19.49
CA LEU A 223 -6.36 4.44 18.29
C LEU A 223 -7.65 4.45 17.47
N ASP A 224 -7.93 5.55 16.81
CA ASP A 224 -8.99 5.62 15.79
C ASP A 224 -8.42 5.07 14.46
N ALA A 225 -8.19 3.74 14.42
CA ALA A 225 -7.55 3.03 13.30
C ALA A 225 -8.41 1.86 12.81
N PRO A 226 -9.63 2.15 12.29
CA PRO A 226 -10.62 1.13 11.89
C PRO A 226 -10.14 0.25 10.73
N ASP A 227 -9.25 0.73 9.88
CA ASP A 227 -8.57 -0.03 8.83
C ASP A 227 -7.69 -1.15 9.42
N LEU A 228 -6.87 -0.83 10.40
CA LEU A 228 -5.98 -1.79 11.05
C LEU A 228 -6.78 -2.80 11.91
N GLU A 229 -7.86 -2.36 12.54
CA GLU A 229 -8.79 -3.26 13.23
C GLU A 229 -9.47 -4.23 12.26
N ALA A 230 -9.93 -3.73 11.10
CA ALA A 230 -10.56 -4.57 10.08
C ALA A 230 -9.59 -5.64 9.56
N ASP A 231 -8.34 -5.26 9.30
CA ASP A 231 -7.28 -6.18 8.86
C ASP A 231 -7.00 -7.24 9.94
N ALA A 232 -6.88 -6.85 11.20
CA ALA A 232 -6.66 -7.78 12.30
C ALA A 232 -7.78 -8.82 12.43
N TYR A 233 -9.02 -8.38 12.32
CA TYR A 233 -10.18 -9.28 12.34
C TYR A 233 -10.24 -10.18 11.09
N ALA A 234 -9.88 -9.68 9.91
CA ALA A 234 -9.81 -10.50 8.70
C ALA A 234 -8.77 -11.63 8.84
N HIS A 235 -7.61 -11.32 9.40
CA HIS A 235 -6.57 -12.32 9.69
C HIS A 235 -7.01 -13.33 10.77
N LEU A 236 -7.74 -12.89 11.80
CA LEU A 236 -8.32 -13.79 12.79
C LEU A 236 -9.34 -14.75 12.17
N ALA A 237 -10.17 -14.26 11.23
CA ALA A 237 -11.12 -15.12 10.51
C ALA A 237 -10.38 -16.19 9.69
N GLU A 238 -9.31 -15.82 8.99
CA GLU A 238 -8.49 -16.78 8.24
C GLU A 238 -7.80 -17.79 9.16
N ALA A 239 -7.28 -17.36 10.30
CA ALA A 239 -6.69 -18.26 11.29
C ALA A 239 -7.71 -19.23 11.88
N ALA A 240 -8.93 -18.76 12.17
CA ALA A 240 -10.06 -19.60 12.64
C ALA A 240 -10.45 -20.62 11.56
N ARG A 241 -10.55 -20.20 10.31
CA ARG A 241 -10.82 -21.08 9.16
C ARG A 241 -9.78 -22.20 9.06
N ARG A 242 -8.49 -21.89 9.16
CA ARG A 242 -7.41 -22.90 9.12
C ARG A 242 -7.42 -23.86 10.31
N ARG A 243 -8.04 -23.47 11.41
CA ARG A 243 -8.27 -24.32 12.60
C ARG A 243 -9.55 -25.14 12.52
N GLY A 244 -10.42 -24.89 11.53
CA GLY A 244 -11.73 -25.50 11.41
C GLY A 244 -12.77 -24.97 12.42
N ASP A 245 -12.55 -23.78 12.99
CA ASP A 245 -13.43 -23.11 13.95
C ASP A 245 -14.38 -22.16 13.21
N GLY A 246 -15.45 -22.71 12.66
CA GLY A 246 -16.43 -21.94 11.87
C GLY A 246 -17.17 -20.87 12.68
N THR A 247 -17.32 -21.04 13.99
CA THR A 247 -17.96 -20.05 14.86
C THR A 247 -17.06 -18.83 15.03
N ALA A 248 -15.78 -19.04 15.34
CA ALA A 248 -14.81 -17.98 15.45
C ALA A 248 -14.55 -17.27 14.10
N GLU A 249 -14.54 -18.03 12.99
CA GLU A 249 -14.45 -17.46 11.65
C GLU A 249 -15.58 -16.48 11.35
N THR A 250 -16.83 -16.88 11.60
CA THR A 250 -18.00 -16.03 11.35
C THR A 250 -17.96 -14.76 12.20
N ALA A 251 -17.69 -14.91 13.51
CA ALA A 251 -17.61 -13.78 14.43
C ALA A 251 -16.53 -12.78 14.04
N ALA A 252 -15.35 -13.26 13.62
CA ALA A 252 -14.25 -12.41 13.19
C ALA A 252 -14.57 -11.69 11.87
N ARG A 253 -15.21 -12.34 10.90
CA ARG A 253 -15.66 -11.70 9.65
C ARG A 253 -16.67 -10.57 9.91
N GLU A 254 -17.65 -10.81 10.78
CA GLU A 254 -18.59 -9.77 11.16
C GLU A 254 -17.93 -8.58 11.86
N ALA A 255 -16.92 -8.84 12.68
CA ALA A 255 -16.12 -7.78 13.32
C ALA A 255 -15.31 -6.96 12.28
N ALA A 256 -14.66 -7.63 11.34
CA ALA A 256 -13.94 -6.97 10.24
C ALA A 256 -14.85 -6.05 9.42
N GLU A 257 -16.07 -6.54 9.07
CA GLU A 257 -17.03 -5.74 8.33
C GLU A 257 -17.55 -4.53 9.14
N ARG A 258 -17.69 -4.64 10.47
CA ARG A 258 -18.06 -3.50 11.32
C ARG A 258 -16.95 -2.44 11.32
N ALA A 259 -15.72 -2.83 11.61
CA ALA A 259 -14.56 -1.93 11.62
C ALA A 259 -14.39 -1.23 10.25
N ALA A 260 -14.48 -1.97 9.15
CA ALA A 260 -14.40 -1.40 7.81
C ALA A 260 -15.55 -0.44 7.45
N ARG A 261 -16.72 -0.56 8.10
CA ARG A 261 -17.83 0.40 7.93
C ARG A 261 -17.58 1.68 8.74
N GLU A 262 -17.03 1.58 9.93
CA GLU A 262 -16.68 2.71 10.78
C GLU A 262 -15.61 3.59 10.12
N GLY A 263 -14.59 3.01 9.51
CA GLY A 263 -13.58 3.74 8.73
C GLY A 263 -14.09 4.45 7.47
N ARG A 264 -15.26 4.04 6.95
CA ARG A 264 -15.88 4.66 5.76
C ARG A 264 -16.89 5.76 6.06
N THR A 265 -17.16 6.11 7.30
CA THR A 265 -18.05 7.22 7.65
C THR A 265 -17.30 8.55 7.48
N PRO A 266 -17.60 9.39 6.47
CA PRO A 266 -16.98 10.71 6.35
C PRO A 266 -17.58 11.65 7.40
N GLY A 267 -16.76 12.13 8.33
CA GLY A 267 -17.06 13.30 9.14
C GLY A 267 -17.53 13.06 10.55
N GLY A 268 -16.65 12.57 11.41
CA GLY A 268 -16.66 12.96 12.81
C GLY A 268 -15.96 14.32 12.97
N PRO A 269 -16.39 15.21 13.90
CA PRO A 269 -15.68 16.45 14.15
C PRO A 269 -14.27 16.15 14.69
N PRO A 270 -13.26 16.98 14.36
CA PRO A 270 -11.91 16.79 14.86
C PRO A 270 -11.89 16.80 16.39
N PRO A 271 -11.05 15.99 17.04
CA PRO A 271 -10.91 16.00 18.49
C PRO A 271 -10.47 17.39 18.96
N ARG A 272 -11.08 17.86 20.06
CA ARG A 272 -10.77 19.15 20.71
C ARG A 272 -9.48 19.08 21.49
#